data_929623975ad2d20b026fa528f2832a23
#
_entry.id   929623975ad2d20b026fa528f2832a23
#
_cell.length_a   1.000
_cell.length_b   1.000
_cell.length_c   1.000
_cell.angle_alpha   90.00
_cell.angle_beta   90.00
_cell.angle_gamma   90.00
#
_symmetry.space_group_name_H-M   'P 1'
#
loop_
_entity.id
_entity.type
_entity.pdbx_description
1 polymer ?
#
loop_
_entity_poly.entity_id
_entity_poly.type
_entity_poly.pdbx_seq_one_letter_code
_entity_poly.pdbx_strand_id
1 'polypeptide(L)'
;MELKDILSKCDHTLLAQTATWDEIKAICDDGMKYHTASVCIPASYVKQARDYVGDKLPICTVIGFPNGYDTTKAKCLEALDAVQNGADEVDMVINIGWVKDQRWNDLLEEIKAVKQHCEGKLLKVIIETCLLTDDEKIKMCEIVSLSLIHISEPTRPLYIS
;
A
#
# COMPACT_ATOMS: atom_id res chain seq x y z
N MET A 1 3.61 0.47 -26.55
CA MET A 1 3.28 1.01 -25.22
C MET A 1 3.91 2.38 -25.16
N GLU A 2 3.12 3.41 -25.00
CA GLU A 2 3.64 4.78 -24.89
C GLU A 2 4.08 5.07 -23.44
N LEU A 3 4.99 6.04 -23.25
CA LEU A 3 5.49 6.40 -21.92
C LEU A 3 4.36 6.73 -20.93
N LYS A 4 3.33 7.43 -21.41
CA LYS A 4 2.14 7.76 -20.58
C LYS A 4 1.41 6.51 -20.05
N ASP A 5 1.40 5.41 -20.84
CA ASP A 5 0.74 4.17 -20.42
C ASP A 5 1.51 3.50 -19.27
N ILE A 6 2.84 3.66 -19.24
CA ILE A 6 3.70 3.18 -18.16
C ILE A 6 3.48 4.06 -16.92
N LEU A 7 3.59 5.37 -17.06
CA LEU A 7 3.46 6.31 -15.95
C LEU A 7 2.10 6.22 -15.25
N SER A 8 1.03 6.00 -16.00
CA SER A 8 -0.33 5.81 -15.44
C SER A 8 -0.49 4.52 -14.60
N LYS A 9 0.54 3.67 -14.53
CA LYS A 9 0.58 2.45 -13.70
C LYS A 9 1.60 2.53 -12.57
N CYS A 10 2.33 3.64 -12.45
CA CYS A 10 3.38 3.81 -11.46
C CYS A 10 2.87 4.63 -10.28
N ASP A 11 3.18 4.18 -9.08
CA ASP A 11 3.09 4.98 -7.86
C ASP A 11 4.38 5.77 -7.73
N HIS A 12 4.30 7.11 -7.87
CA HIS A 12 5.48 7.97 -7.73
C HIS A 12 5.84 8.10 -6.26
N THR A 13 6.96 7.50 -5.85
CA THR A 13 7.22 7.16 -4.45
C THR A 13 8.35 7.99 -3.83
N LEU A 14 8.11 8.54 -2.64
CA LEU A 14 9.12 9.12 -1.76
C LEU A 14 8.85 8.71 -0.30
N LEU A 15 9.63 7.75 0.22
CA LEU A 15 9.50 7.20 1.57
C LEU A 15 10.79 7.36 2.39
N ALA A 16 11.67 8.27 1.97
CA ALA A 16 12.88 8.56 2.74
C ALA A 16 12.51 9.11 4.13
N GLN A 17 13.19 8.64 5.17
CA GLN A 17 12.96 9.10 6.56
C GLN A 17 13.21 10.61 6.73
N THR A 18 14.02 11.18 5.87
CA THR A 18 14.39 12.62 5.86
C THR A 18 13.52 13.44 4.92
N ALA A 19 12.50 12.86 4.27
CA ALA A 19 11.66 13.56 3.32
C ALA A 19 11.01 14.80 3.97
N THR A 20 11.12 15.92 3.27
CA THR A 20 10.54 17.20 3.69
C THR A 20 9.24 17.47 2.92
N TRP A 21 8.44 18.42 3.43
CA TRP A 21 7.22 18.83 2.72
C TRP A 21 7.52 19.35 1.30
N ASP A 22 8.58 20.10 1.11
CA ASP A 22 8.92 20.64 -0.22
C ASP A 22 9.22 19.52 -1.22
N GLU A 23 9.88 18.44 -0.78
CA GLU A 23 10.13 17.25 -1.61
C GLU A 23 8.85 16.47 -1.89
N ILE A 24 7.98 16.27 -0.88
CA ILE A 24 6.67 15.63 -1.04
C ILE A 24 5.80 16.44 -2.02
N LYS A 25 5.79 17.76 -1.88
CA LYS A 25 5.07 18.65 -2.80
C LYS A 25 5.58 18.51 -4.23
N ALA A 26 6.90 18.43 -4.42
CA ALA A 26 7.50 18.27 -5.74
C ALA A 26 7.04 16.97 -6.44
N ILE A 27 7.00 15.84 -5.73
CA ILE A 27 6.49 14.59 -6.32
C ILE A 27 4.98 14.63 -6.57
N CYS A 28 4.21 15.37 -5.76
CA CYS A 28 2.79 15.62 -6.05
C CYS A 28 2.62 16.42 -7.35
N ASP A 29 3.42 17.47 -7.56
CA ASP A 29 3.41 18.25 -8.78
C ASP A 29 3.77 17.39 -10.01
N ASP A 30 4.79 16.54 -9.89
CA ASP A 30 5.16 15.58 -10.94
C ASP A 30 4.05 14.55 -11.19
N GLY A 31 3.46 14.01 -10.13
CA GLY A 31 2.34 13.06 -10.24
C GLY A 31 1.16 13.63 -11.02
N MET A 32 0.77 14.86 -10.70
CA MET A 32 -0.29 15.58 -11.43
C MET A 32 0.10 15.88 -12.89
N LYS A 33 1.33 16.30 -13.11
CA LYS A 33 1.86 16.66 -14.44
C LYS A 33 1.94 15.45 -15.38
N TYR A 34 2.42 14.32 -14.87
CA TYR A 34 2.68 13.13 -15.66
C TYR A 34 1.56 12.08 -15.56
N HIS A 35 0.49 12.37 -14.80
CA HIS A 35 -0.66 11.48 -14.60
C HIS A 35 -0.24 10.09 -14.11
N THR A 36 0.56 10.05 -13.03
CA THR A 36 0.92 8.79 -12.38
C THR A 36 -0.32 8.13 -11.75
N ALA A 37 -0.23 6.84 -11.46
CA ALA A 37 -1.34 6.11 -10.82
C ALA A 37 -1.66 6.70 -9.44
N SER A 38 -0.62 6.97 -8.67
CA SER A 38 -0.68 7.66 -7.37
C SER A 38 0.64 8.35 -7.06
N VAL A 39 0.70 9.01 -5.90
CA VAL A 39 1.95 9.27 -5.18
C VAL A 39 1.95 8.45 -3.90
N CYS A 40 3.08 7.77 -3.60
CA CYS A 40 3.25 7.01 -2.37
C CYS A 40 4.18 7.77 -1.40
N ILE A 41 3.63 8.18 -0.26
CA ILE A 41 4.28 9.11 0.68
C ILE A 41 4.13 8.64 2.14
N PRO A 42 4.98 9.13 3.08
CA PRO A 42 4.82 8.81 4.49
C PRO A 42 3.45 9.24 5.03
N ALA A 43 2.86 8.44 5.91
CA ALA A 43 1.50 8.64 6.44
C ALA A 43 1.32 10.03 7.07
N SER A 44 2.35 10.57 7.70
CA SER A 44 2.32 11.90 8.32
C SER A 44 2.08 13.07 7.34
N TYR A 45 2.29 12.86 6.05
CA TYR A 45 2.06 13.87 5.01
C TYR A 45 0.76 13.68 4.24
N VAL A 46 0.03 12.57 4.44
CA VAL A 46 -1.18 12.24 3.66
C VAL A 46 -2.21 13.36 3.73
N LYS A 47 -2.54 13.86 4.93
CA LYS A 47 -3.52 14.94 5.10
C LYS A 47 -3.11 16.21 4.37
N GLN A 48 -1.85 16.61 4.52
CA GLN A 48 -1.33 17.82 3.88
C GLN A 48 -1.27 17.68 2.35
N ALA A 49 -0.89 16.50 1.85
CA ALA A 49 -0.88 16.21 0.42
C ALA A 49 -2.30 16.21 -0.15
N ARG A 50 -3.29 15.61 0.54
CA ARG A 50 -4.69 15.64 0.14
C ARG A 50 -5.23 17.07 0.03
N ASP A 51 -4.94 17.90 1.03
CA ASP A 51 -5.34 19.31 1.01
C ASP A 51 -4.69 20.08 -0.17
N TYR A 52 -3.47 19.66 -0.57
CA TYR A 52 -2.74 20.27 -1.68
C TYR A 52 -3.23 19.80 -3.06
N VAL A 53 -3.37 18.50 -3.28
CA VAL A 53 -3.71 17.96 -4.61
C VAL A 53 -5.23 17.93 -4.87
N GLY A 54 -6.05 17.96 -3.83
CA GLY A 54 -7.48 17.72 -3.94
C GLY A 54 -7.76 16.35 -4.57
N ASP A 55 -8.70 16.28 -5.51
CA ASP A 55 -9.08 15.03 -6.21
C ASP A 55 -8.26 14.77 -7.49
N LYS A 56 -7.20 15.56 -7.74
CA LYS A 56 -6.46 15.49 -9.02
C LYS A 56 -5.48 14.32 -9.09
N LEU A 57 -5.09 13.76 -7.94
CA LEU A 57 -4.07 12.72 -7.84
C LEU A 57 -4.42 11.78 -6.69
N PRO A 58 -4.50 10.45 -6.90
CA PRO A 58 -4.61 9.48 -5.83
C PRO A 58 -3.39 9.51 -4.91
N ILE A 59 -3.63 9.32 -3.61
CA ILE A 59 -2.58 9.25 -2.59
C ILE A 59 -2.51 7.84 -2.04
N CYS A 60 -1.33 7.24 -2.11
CA CYS A 60 -0.96 6.00 -1.47
C CYS A 60 -0.09 6.29 -0.23
N THR A 61 -0.18 5.43 0.78
CA THR A 61 0.76 5.42 1.90
C THR A 61 1.03 4.00 2.36
N VAL A 62 2.04 3.83 3.21
CA VAL A 62 2.49 2.52 3.71
C VAL A 62 2.09 2.33 5.17
N ILE A 63 1.85 1.07 5.58
CA ILE A 63 1.57 0.67 6.96
C ILE A 63 2.36 -0.58 7.34
N GLY A 64 2.68 -0.73 8.64
CA GLY A 64 3.58 -1.79 9.11
C GLY A 64 4.95 -1.74 8.43
N PHE A 65 5.32 -0.62 7.90
CA PHE A 65 6.46 -0.45 7.00
C PHE A 65 7.73 0.03 7.74
N PRO A 66 8.94 -0.46 7.38
CA PRO A 66 9.19 -1.42 6.29
C PRO A 66 9.17 -2.90 6.71
N ASN A 67 9.08 -3.21 7.99
CA ASN A 67 9.43 -4.53 8.52
C ASN A 67 8.25 -5.53 8.61
N GLY A 68 7.02 -5.07 8.64
CA GLY A 68 5.82 -5.90 8.67
C GLY A 68 5.51 -6.63 9.98
N TYR A 69 6.32 -6.51 11.03
CA TYR A 69 6.19 -7.25 12.29
C TYR A 69 5.35 -6.57 13.37
N ASP A 70 4.70 -5.46 13.03
CA ASP A 70 3.75 -4.82 13.93
C ASP A 70 2.55 -5.73 14.20
N THR A 71 1.86 -5.46 15.32
CA THR A 71 0.65 -6.23 15.62
C THR A 71 -0.45 -5.91 14.60
N THR A 72 -1.32 -6.87 14.32
CA THR A 72 -2.49 -6.68 13.45
C THR A 72 -3.31 -5.45 13.86
N LYS A 73 -3.50 -5.24 15.19
CA LYS A 73 -4.22 -4.08 15.71
C LYS A 73 -3.54 -2.76 15.35
N ALA A 74 -2.21 -2.68 15.43
CA ALA A 74 -1.47 -1.48 15.06
C ALA A 74 -1.66 -1.17 13.57
N LYS A 75 -1.46 -2.16 12.69
CA LYS A 75 -1.67 -2.00 11.24
C LYS A 75 -3.11 -1.60 10.89
N CYS A 76 -4.11 -2.14 11.60
CA CYS A 76 -5.51 -1.73 11.42
C CYS A 76 -5.73 -0.26 11.76
N LEU A 77 -5.13 0.23 12.85
CA LEU A 77 -5.23 1.64 13.24
C LEU A 77 -4.49 2.55 12.26
N GLU A 78 -3.31 2.15 11.78
CA GLU A 78 -2.59 2.88 10.74
C GLU A 78 -3.39 2.99 9.45
N ALA A 79 -4.04 1.89 9.01
CA ALA A 79 -4.88 1.88 7.82
C ALA A 79 -6.08 2.84 7.97
N LEU A 80 -6.77 2.78 9.10
CA LEU A 80 -7.90 3.65 9.39
C LEU A 80 -7.48 5.12 9.41
N ASP A 81 -6.41 5.45 10.12
CA ASP A 81 -5.87 6.82 10.18
C ASP A 81 -5.47 7.34 8.79
N ALA A 82 -4.77 6.51 8.01
CA ALA A 82 -4.38 6.87 6.64
C ALA A 82 -5.58 7.22 5.76
N VAL A 83 -6.62 6.40 5.78
CA VAL A 83 -7.85 6.61 5.00
C VAL A 83 -8.60 7.86 5.47
N GLN A 84 -8.73 8.06 6.77
CA GLN A 84 -9.37 9.26 7.34
C GLN A 84 -8.61 10.54 7.02
N ASN A 85 -7.30 10.47 6.85
CA ASN A 85 -6.46 11.58 6.38
C ASN A 85 -6.49 11.78 4.86
N GLY A 86 -7.16 10.89 4.11
CA GLY A 86 -7.41 11.05 2.68
C GLY A 86 -6.55 10.17 1.76
N ALA A 87 -5.96 9.09 2.27
CA ALA A 87 -5.34 8.08 1.42
C ALA A 87 -6.40 7.35 0.57
N ASP A 88 -6.11 7.13 -0.70
CA ASP A 88 -6.92 6.31 -1.62
C ASP A 88 -6.43 4.88 -1.67
N GLU A 89 -5.15 4.67 -1.37
CA GLU A 89 -4.47 3.39 -1.43
C GLU A 89 -3.60 3.22 -0.18
N VAL A 90 -3.55 2.00 0.33
CA VAL A 90 -2.75 1.62 1.50
C VAL A 90 -1.92 0.40 1.16
N ASP A 91 -0.60 0.48 1.34
CA ASP A 91 0.35 -0.60 1.11
C ASP A 91 0.80 -1.20 2.43
N MET A 92 0.38 -2.42 2.74
CA MET A 92 0.79 -3.10 3.96
C MET A 92 1.93 -4.08 3.73
N VAL A 93 2.88 -4.13 4.66
CA VAL A 93 3.89 -5.20 4.69
C VAL A 93 3.38 -6.34 5.56
N ILE A 94 3.48 -7.58 5.04
CA ILE A 94 3.12 -8.79 5.79
C ILE A 94 4.10 -9.08 6.93
N ASN A 95 3.69 -9.90 7.90
CA ASN A 95 4.61 -10.41 8.92
C ASN A 95 5.45 -11.57 8.35
N ILE A 96 6.69 -11.27 7.96
CA ILE A 96 7.62 -12.26 7.38
C ILE A 96 7.92 -13.40 8.36
N GLY A 97 8.04 -13.11 9.66
CA GLY A 97 8.22 -14.14 10.68
C GLY A 97 7.09 -15.18 10.67
N TRP A 98 5.84 -14.73 10.49
CA TRP A 98 4.70 -15.64 10.38
C TRP A 98 4.72 -16.48 9.12
N VAL A 99 5.30 -15.96 8.02
CA VAL A 99 5.51 -16.78 6.80
C VAL A 99 6.49 -17.90 7.11
N LYS A 100 7.61 -17.59 7.78
CA LYS A 100 8.62 -18.60 8.16
C LYS A 100 8.07 -19.65 9.14
N ASP A 101 7.20 -19.24 10.03
CA ASP A 101 6.48 -20.11 10.97
C ASP A 101 5.28 -20.83 10.34
N GLN A 102 5.01 -20.62 9.05
CA GLN A 102 3.85 -21.18 8.31
C GLN A 102 2.49 -20.87 8.97
N ARG A 103 2.38 -19.70 9.58
CA ARG A 103 1.14 -19.21 10.23
C ARG A 103 0.16 -18.64 9.21
N TRP A 104 -0.22 -19.44 8.24
CA TRP A 104 -1.01 -19.03 7.08
C TRP A 104 -2.37 -18.44 7.43
N ASN A 105 -3.04 -18.99 8.44
CA ASN A 105 -4.34 -18.48 8.89
C ASN A 105 -4.20 -17.10 9.56
N ASP A 106 -3.14 -16.88 10.34
CA ASP A 106 -2.92 -15.58 10.98
C ASP A 106 -2.64 -14.49 9.93
N LEU A 107 -1.85 -14.82 8.90
CA LEU A 107 -1.61 -13.92 7.77
C LEU A 107 -2.90 -13.59 7.00
N LEU A 108 -3.74 -14.59 6.74
CA LEU A 108 -5.03 -14.39 6.09
C LEU A 108 -5.95 -13.46 6.90
N GLU A 109 -6.07 -13.72 8.20
CA GLU A 109 -6.92 -12.92 9.08
C GLU A 109 -6.36 -11.50 9.30
N GLU A 110 -5.03 -11.32 9.34
CA GLU A 110 -4.42 -9.99 9.39
C GLU A 110 -4.79 -9.16 8.16
N ILE A 111 -4.60 -9.71 6.94
CA ILE A 111 -4.91 -9.00 5.70
C ILE A 111 -6.39 -8.64 5.63
N LYS A 112 -7.29 -9.57 6.00
CA LYS A 112 -8.73 -9.31 6.06
C LYS A 112 -9.07 -8.19 7.05
N ALA A 113 -8.49 -8.24 8.25
CA ALA A 113 -8.73 -7.22 9.28
C ALA A 113 -8.27 -5.85 8.81
N VAL A 114 -7.06 -5.75 8.25
CA VAL A 114 -6.54 -4.49 7.70
C VAL A 114 -7.44 -3.98 6.56
N LYS A 115 -7.86 -4.88 5.65
CA LYS A 115 -8.75 -4.50 4.55
C LYS A 115 -10.08 -3.90 5.02
N GLN A 116 -10.65 -4.44 6.08
CA GLN A 116 -11.88 -3.89 6.66
C GLN A 116 -11.67 -2.43 7.15
N HIS A 117 -10.50 -2.12 7.69
CA HIS A 117 -10.15 -0.79 8.18
C HIS A 117 -9.75 0.19 7.07
N CYS A 118 -9.59 -0.30 5.84
CA CYS A 118 -9.40 0.58 4.67
C CYS A 118 -10.71 1.23 4.16
N GLU A 119 -11.87 0.97 4.76
CA GLU A 119 -13.15 1.62 4.46
C GLU A 119 -13.48 1.69 2.95
N GLY A 120 -13.26 0.60 2.22
CA GLY A 120 -13.47 0.50 0.77
C GLY A 120 -12.30 0.99 -0.09
N LYS A 121 -11.30 1.63 0.48
CA LYS A 121 -10.09 2.04 -0.25
C LYS A 121 -9.24 0.84 -0.66
N LEU A 122 -8.35 1.03 -1.63
CA LEU A 122 -7.49 -0.03 -2.14
C LEU A 122 -6.46 -0.44 -1.07
N LEU A 123 -6.36 -1.75 -0.81
CA LEU A 123 -5.26 -2.34 -0.05
C LEU A 123 -4.35 -3.09 -1.02
N LYS A 124 -3.06 -2.80 -1.01
CA LYS A 124 -2.02 -3.58 -1.68
C LYS A 124 -1.16 -4.27 -0.62
N VAL A 125 -0.69 -5.49 -0.92
CA VAL A 125 0.03 -6.31 0.06
C VAL A 125 1.45 -6.55 -0.42
N ILE A 126 2.42 -5.98 0.30
CA ILE A 126 3.85 -6.17 0.07
C ILE A 126 4.25 -7.49 0.73
N ILE A 127 4.58 -8.49 -0.08
CA ILE A 127 5.00 -9.82 0.41
C ILE A 127 6.51 -9.96 0.62
N GLU A 128 7.30 -8.96 0.23
CA GLU A 128 8.76 -8.89 0.38
C GLU A 128 9.47 -10.13 -0.20
N THR A 129 9.37 -10.29 -1.50
CA THR A 129 9.79 -11.49 -2.25
C THR A 129 11.25 -11.89 -2.06
N CYS A 130 12.14 -10.93 -1.79
CA CYS A 130 13.57 -11.19 -1.57
C CYS A 130 13.84 -12.01 -0.29
N LEU A 131 12.90 -12.03 0.66
CA LEU A 131 13.00 -12.78 1.90
C LEU A 131 12.26 -14.14 1.85
N LEU A 132 11.59 -14.45 0.74
CA LEU A 132 10.75 -15.64 0.61
C LEU A 132 11.33 -16.67 -0.37
N THR A 133 11.12 -17.95 -0.06
CA THR A 133 11.32 -19.04 -1.04
C THR A 133 10.21 -19.00 -2.09
N ASP A 134 10.38 -19.72 -3.21
CA ASP A 134 9.39 -19.75 -4.27
C ASP A 134 8.07 -20.37 -3.80
N ASP A 135 8.11 -21.41 -2.97
CA ASP A 135 6.91 -22.01 -2.38
C ASP A 135 6.17 -21.03 -1.45
N GLU A 136 6.92 -20.25 -0.64
CA GLU A 136 6.34 -19.22 0.21
C GLU A 136 5.70 -18.08 -0.61
N LYS A 137 6.33 -17.67 -1.72
CA LYS A 137 5.76 -16.67 -2.65
C LYS A 137 4.43 -17.15 -3.23
N ILE A 138 4.40 -18.40 -3.74
CA ILE A 138 3.18 -19.01 -4.28
C ILE A 138 2.10 -19.01 -3.20
N LYS A 139 2.44 -19.48 -2.00
CA LYS A 139 1.49 -19.56 -0.89
C LYS A 139 0.95 -18.18 -0.48
N MET A 140 1.81 -17.18 -0.44
CA MET A 140 1.38 -15.80 -0.15
C MET A 140 0.47 -15.22 -1.23
N CYS A 141 0.72 -15.49 -2.51
CA CYS A 141 -0.18 -15.08 -3.59
C CYS A 141 -1.58 -15.72 -3.42
N GLU A 142 -1.66 -16.98 -3.03
CA GLU A 142 -2.93 -17.64 -2.73
C GLU A 142 -3.66 -16.95 -1.56
N ILE A 143 -2.94 -16.69 -0.45
CA ILE A 143 -3.51 -16.05 0.75
C ILE A 143 -4.01 -14.64 0.44
N VAL A 144 -3.21 -13.84 -0.26
CA VAL A 144 -3.62 -12.49 -0.66
C VAL A 144 -4.88 -12.55 -1.53
N SER A 145 -4.91 -13.45 -2.52
CA SER A 145 -6.08 -13.63 -3.38
C SER A 145 -7.34 -14.01 -2.57
N LEU A 146 -7.21 -14.93 -1.62
CA LEU A 146 -8.31 -15.34 -0.74
C LEU A 146 -8.78 -14.22 0.19
N SER A 147 -7.87 -13.38 0.67
CA SER A 147 -8.21 -12.29 1.59
C SER A 147 -8.98 -11.14 0.92
N LEU A 148 -8.82 -10.98 -0.40
CA LEU A 148 -9.40 -9.88 -1.19
C LEU A 148 -10.65 -10.29 -1.98
N ILE A 149 -11.05 -11.56 -1.98
CA ILE A 149 -12.17 -12.13 -2.77
C ILE A 149 -13.54 -11.48 -2.48
N HIS A 150 -13.73 -10.85 -1.33
CA HIS A 150 -14.99 -10.19 -0.97
C HIS A 150 -15.11 -8.74 -1.44
N ILE A 151 -14.25 -8.29 -2.36
CA ILE A 151 -14.23 -6.91 -2.84
C ILE A 151 -14.65 -6.89 -4.30
N SER A 152 -15.81 -6.31 -4.54
CA SER A 152 -16.46 -6.18 -5.85
C SER A 152 -15.90 -5.06 -6.72
N GLU A 153 -14.60 -4.75 -6.65
CA GLU A 153 -14.00 -3.75 -7.52
C GLU A 153 -12.91 -4.35 -8.40
N PRO A 154 -12.76 -3.87 -9.66
CA PRO A 154 -11.70 -4.35 -10.54
C PRO A 154 -10.35 -4.03 -9.93
N THR A 155 -9.70 -5.05 -9.40
CA THR A 155 -8.36 -4.93 -8.86
C THR A 155 -7.39 -4.52 -9.95
N ARG A 156 -6.63 -3.45 -9.74
CA ARG A 156 -5.39 -3.24 -10.49
C ARG A 156 -4.52 -4.49 -10.27
N PRO A 157 -3.72 -4.92 -11.28
CA PRO A 157 -2.83 -6.05 -11.08
C PRO A 157 -1.99 -5.85 -9.82
N LEU A 158 -1.92 -6.88 -8.97
CA LEU A 158 -1.05 -6.88 -7.81
C LEU A 158 0.39 -6.65 -8.30
N TYR A 159 0.96 -5.51 -7.99
CA TYR A 159 2.36 -5.27 -8.27
C TYR A 159 3.17 -5.96 -7.18
N ILE A 160 3.82 -7.04 -7.56
CA ILE A 160 4.85 -7.69 -6.76
C ILE A 160 6.13 -6.89 -7.02
N SER A 161 6.58 -6.15 -6.02
CA SER A 161 7.87 -5.44 -6.06
C SER A 161 9.03 -6.42 -5.95
#